data_23ee18e577348e349169a6550ad07887
#
_entry.id   23ee18e577348e349169a6550ad07887
#
_cell.length_a   1.000
_cell.length_b   1.000
_cell.length_c   1.000
_cell.angle_alpha   90.00
_cell.angle_beta   90.00
_cell.angle_gamma   90.00
#
_symmetry.space_group_name_H-M   'P 1'
#
loop_
_entity.id
_entity.type
_entity.pdbx_description
1 polymer ?
#
loop_
_entity_poly.entity_id
_entity_poly.type
_entity_poly.pdbx_seq_one_letter_code
_entity_poly.pdbx_strand_id
1 'polypeptide(L)'
;MRESSPRSPMTIAEAFKPATTAQDAVALMVQVLDRQDEHEQIRQLRAWGIERSGAGAGTSAVDVGSGTGVVTRMLANLVGPAGRALGVEPNPALRELAVERASEAGSSAVFTDGSAAELPLPDESVDLVWCERVLQHLVDPVGALREMHRVLRPGGRALVLDADHRTRMNSAIDLDVERRLQELFLSKAANPSAARDVPRQATDVGFLIDEDIGSVALIFPRDMLLHSPLLRHALSEAVAAGVLTEAEAERAEADQTTAAEAGTALAAVSVFAFVLHKPG
;
A
#
# COMPACT_ATOMS: atom_id res chain seq x y z
N MET A 1 -9.49 0.48 42.84
CA MET A 1 -9.11 1.23 41.62
C MET A 1 -8.06 0.39 40.93
N ARG A 2 -8.38 -0.19 39.76
CA ARG A 2 -7.39 -0.89 38.93
C ARG A 2 -6.78 0.18 38.00
N GLU A 3 -5.52 0.47 38.17
CA GLU A 3 -4.75 1.30 37.24
C GLU A 3 -4.79 0.63 35.87
N SER A 4 -5.32 1.35 34.88
CA SER A 4 -5.26 0.96 33.48
C SER A 4 -3.81 1.16 33.03
N SER A 5 -3.09 0.05 32.82
CA SER A 5 -1.79 0.08 32.13
C SER A 5 -1.92 0.86 30.81
N PRO A 6 -0.98 1.72 30.48
CA PRO A 6 -0.98 2.41 29.21
C PRO A 6 -0.96 1.36 28.08
N ARG A 7 -1.94 1.43 27.18
CA ARG A 7 -1.96 0.58 25.98
C ARG A 7 -0.72 0.90 25.17
N SER A 8 0.04 -0.14 24.80
CA SER A 8 1.14 0.02 23.86
C SER A 8 0.64 0.74 22.59
N PRO A 9 1.42 1.65 22.03
CA PRO A 9 1.03 2.34 20.80
C PRO A 9 0.81 1.31 19.69
N MET A 10 -0.29 1.49 18.93
CA MET A 10 -0.70 0.58 17.85
C MET A 10 0.33 0.61 16.71
N THR A 11 0.69 -0.55 16.18
CA THR A 11 1.59 -0.66 15.02
C THR A 11 0.90 -0.24 13.74
N ILE A 12 1.65 0.19 12.72
CA ILE A 12 1.10 0.47 11.39
C ILE A 12 0.44 -0.78 10.80
N ALA A 13 1.06 -1.95 10.95
CA ALA A 13 0.48 -3.21 10.49
C ALA A 13 -0.85 -3.54 11.20
N GLU A 14 -1.00 -3.16 12.47
CA GLU A 14 -2.27 -3.30 13.20
C GLU A 14 -3.30 -2.26 12.79
N ALA A 15 -2.85 -1.03 12.44
CA ALA A 15 -3.73 0.02 11.96
C ALA A 15 -4.42 -0.39 10.64
N PHE A 16 -3.70 -1.03 9.73
CA PHE A 16 -4.24 -1.50 8.44
C PHE A 16 -5.06 -2.80 8.51
N LYS A 17 -5.38 -3.31 9.69
CA LYS A 17 -6.35 -4.42 9.79
C LYS A 17 -7.76 -3.92 9.48
N PRO A 18 -8.56 -4.65 8.68
CA PRO A 18 -9.92 -4.21 8.27
C PRO A 18 -10.85 -3.85 9.43
N ALA A 19 -10.70 -4.52 10.58
CA ALA A 19 -11.52 -4.29 11.77
C ALA A 19 -11.07 -3.09 12.63
N THR A 20 -10.05 -2.33 12.23
CA THR A 20 -9.54 -1.21 13.02
C THR A 20 -10.46 0.00 12.89
N THR A 21 -11.14 0.33 13.97
CA THR A 21 -12.09 1.47 14.05
C THR A 21 -11.68 2.51 15.10
N ALA A 22 -10.58 2.29 15.82
CA ALA A 22 -10.09 3.26 16.80
C ALA A 22 -9.70 4.56 16.08
N GLN A 23 -10.25 5.68 16.53
CA GLN A 23 -10.12 6.99 15.85
C GLN A 23 -8.66 7.39 15.61
N ASP A 24 -7.77 7.19 16.59
CA ASP A 24 -6.34 7.51 16.44
C ASP A 24 -5.64 6.63 15.38
N ALA A 25 -6.06 5.38 15.26
CA ALA A 25 -5.52 4.48 14.24
C ALA A 25 -6.01 4.83 12.83
N VAL A 26 -7.27 5.22 12.69
CA VAL A 26 -7.82 5.71 11.42
C VAL A 26 -7.10 7.00 11.01
N ALA A 27 -6.89 7.95 11.93
CA ALA A 27 -6.15 9.17 11.66
C ALA A 27 -4.72 8.90 11.19
N LEU A 28 -4.03 7.94 11.81
CA LEU A 28 -2.70 7.52 11.39
C LEU A 28 -2.71 6.89 9.99
N MET A 29 -3.68 6.00 9.69
CA MET A 29 -3.84 5.42 8.34
C MET A 29 -4.03 6.51 7.29
N VAL A 30 -4.95 7.45 7.54
CA VAL A 30 -5.22 8.56 6.61
C VAL A 30 -3.95 9.38 6.38
N GLN A 31 -3.22 9.74 7.43
CA GLN A 31 -1.98 10.49 7.31
C GLN A 31 -0.92 9.74 6.48
N VAL A 32 -0.79 8.44 6.68
CA VAL A 32 0.14 7.60 5.90
C VAL A 32 -0.26 7.54 4.44
N LEU A 33 -1.56 7.30 4.15
CA LEU A 33 -2.08 7.23 2.78
C LEU A 33 -1.91 8.57 2.05
N ASP A 34 -2.31 9.68 2.69
CA ASP A 34 -2.20 11.01 2.08
C ASP A 34 -0.74 11.37 1.76
N ARG A 35 0.20 11.12 2.67
CA ARG A 35 1.62 11.33 2.41
C ARG A 35 2.16 10.46 1.26
N GLN A 36 1.69 9.23 1.17
CA GLN A 36 2.09 8.33 0.08
C GLN A 36 1.58 8.81 -1.28
N ASP A 37 0.39 9.41 -1.32
CA ASP A 37 -0.19 9.97 -2.55
C ASP A 37 0.53 11.25 -3.02
N GLU A 38 1.20 11.96 -2.11
CA GLU A 38 2.03 13.12 -2.42
C GLU A 38 3.39 12.78 -3.06
N HIS A 39 3.84 11.52 -2.95
CA HIS A 39 5.13 11.11 -3.52
C HIS A 39 5.12 11.16 -5.06
N GLU A 40 6.03 11.95 -5.61
CA GLU A 40 6.20 12.09 -7.06
C GLU A 40 6.47 10.75 -7.74
N GLN A 41 7.28 9.89 -7.12
CA GLN A 41 7.60 8.55 -7.64
C GLN A 41 6.35 7.67 -7.75
N ILE A 42 5.41 7.77 -6.80
CA ILE A 42 4.14 7.03 -6.87
C ILE A 42 3.26 7.60 -7.99
N ARG A 43 3.19 8.92 -8.14
CA ARG A 43 2.44 9.55 -9.24
C ARG A 43 2.99 9.14 -10.61
N GLN A 44 4.31 9.10 -10.76
CA GLN A 44 4.97 8.64 -11.99
C GLN A 44 4.65 7.18 -12.28
N LEU A 45 4.68 6.30 -11.26
CA LEU A 45 4.35 4.88 -11.42
C LEU A 45 2.88 4.67 -11.77
N ARG A 46 1.96 5.47 -11.17
CA ARG A 46 0.54 5.47 -11.55
C ARG A 46 0.33 5.93 -13.00
N ALA A 47 1.02 7.00 -13.44
CA ALA A 47 0.95 7.46 -14.83
C ALA A 47 1.43 6.38 -15.80
N TRP A 48 2.56 5.71 -15.49
CA TRP A 48 3.04 4.55 -16.24
C TRP A 48 1.98 3.45 -16.33
N GLY A 49 1.30 3.15 -15.22
CA GLY A 49 0.24 2.14 -15.18
C GLY A 49 -0.99 2.53 -16.00
N ILE A 50 -1.42 3.80 -15.95
CA ILE A 50 -2.55 4.30 -16.74
C ILE A 50 -2.28 4.15 -18.24
N GLU A 51 -1.09 4.55 -18.72
CA GLU A 51 -0.73 4.41 -20.14
C GLU A 51 -0.83 2.96 -20.64
N ARG A 52 -0.59 1.98 -19.75
CA ARG A 52 -0.60 0.55 -20.07
C ARG A 52 -1.90 -0.17 -19.71
N SER A 53 -2.78 0.49 -18.98
CA SER A 53 -4.04 -0.11 -18.53
C SER A 53 -4.99 -0.47 -19.67
N GLY A 54 -4.86 0.20 -20.81
CA GLY A 54 -5.83 0.13 -21.89
C GLY A 54 -7.19 0.75 -21.55
N ALA A 55 -7.31 1.38 -20.38
CA ALA A 55 -8.54 2.05 -19.96
C ALA A 55 -8.73 3.39 -20.67
N GLY A 56 -9.99 3.73 -20.90
CA GLY A 56 -10.41 4.98 -21.50
C GLY A 56 -11.90 5.21 -21.30
N ALA A 57 -12.49 6.12 -22.05
CA ALA A 57 -13.91 6.43 -21.96
C ALA A 57 -14.78 5.17 -22.11
N GLY A 58 -15.69 4.96 -21.16
CA GLY A 58 -16.61 3.82 -21.14
C GLY A 58 -16.07 2.56 -20.44
N THR A 59 -14.81 2.54 -20.00
CA THR A 59 -14.22 1.39 -19.26
C THR A 59 -14.95 1.19 -17.91
N SER A 60 -15.19 -0.07 -17.54
CA SER A 60 -15.59 -0.46 -16.19
C SER A 60 -14.36 -0.85 -15.38
N ALA A 61 -14.02 -0.06 -14.37
CA ALA A 61 -12.84 -0.24 -13.55
C ALA A 61 -13.19 -0.49 -12.08
N VAL A 62 -12.40 -1.33 -11.40
CA VAL A 62 -12.45 -1.52 -9.96
C VAL A 62 -11.08 -1.25 -9.33
N ASP A 63 -11.09 -0.53 -8.21
CA ASP A 63 -9.94 -0.23 -7.36
C ASP A 63 -10.07 -1.08 -6.08
N VAL A 64 -9.20 -2.07 -5.94
CA VAL A 64 -9.21 -3.04 -4.84
C VAL A 64 -8.38 -2.51 -3.68
N GLY A 65 -8.99 -2.36 -2.50
CA GLY A 65 -8.36 -1.73 -1.34
C GLY A 65 -8.22 -0.22 -1.55
N SER A 66 -9.32 0.44 -1.92
CA SER A 66 -9.32 1.83 -2.40
C SER A 66 -8.90 2.88 -1.35
N GLY A 67 -8.81 2.52 -0.07
CA GLY A 67 -8.38 3.42 1.01
C GLY A 67 -9.18 4.73 1.03
N THR A 68 -8.50 5.86 0.91
CA THR A 68 -9.10 7.21 0.86
C THR A 68 -9.64 7.59 -0.53
N GLY A 69 -9.64 6.66 -1.49
CA GLY A 69 -10.29 6.78 -2.80
C GLY A 69 -9.52 7.62 -3.85
N VAL A 70 -8.24 7.88 -3.67
CA VAL A 70 -7.44 8.69 -4.61
C VAL A 70 -7.38 8.01 -5.99
N VAL A 71 -7.05 6.72 -6.03
CA VAL A 71 -6.97 5.95 -7.27
C VAL A 71 -8.35 5.80 -7.90
N THR A 72 -9.38 5.51 -7.10
CA THR A 72 -10.75 5.39 -7.61
C THR A 72 -11.22 6.67 -8.31
N ARG A 73 -10.94 7.86 -7.72
CA ARG A 73 -11.24 9.17 -8.35
C ARG A 73 -10.44 9.40 -9.63
N MET A 74 -9.15 9.01 -9.64
CA MET A 74 -8.30 9.06 -10.83
C MET A 74 -8.90 8.19 -11.96
N LEU A 75 -9.31 6.97 -11.66
CA LEU A 75 -9.98 6.08 -12.60
C LEU A 75 -11.32 6.65 -13.08
N ALA A 76 -12.12 7.23 -12.19
CA ALA A 76 -13.39 7.86 -12.56
C ALA A 76 -13.21 8.99 -13.60
N ASN A 77 -12.18 9.80 -13.45
CA ASN A 77 -11.82 10.82 -14.43
C ASN A 77 -11.38 10.20 -15.77
N LEU A 78 -10.62 9.11 -15.73
CA LEU A 78 -10.13 8.42 -16.94
C LEU A 78 -11.25 7.79 -17.74
N VAL A 79 -12.17 7.09 -17.08
CA VAL A 79 -13.27 6.35 -17.75
C VAL A 79 -14.43 7.26 -18.17
N GLY A 80 -14.52 8.44 -17.59
CA GLY A 80 -15.52 9.45 -17.93
C GLY A 80 -16.97 9.03 -17.63
N PRO A 81 -17.96 9.82 -18.06
CA PRO A 81 -19.37 9.61 -17.69
C PRO A 81 -20.03 8.37 -18.32
N ALA A 82 -19.42 7.79 -19.34
CA ALA A 82 -19.89 6.54 -19.96
C ALA A 82 -19.29 5.29 -19.31
N GLY A 83 -18.26 5.45 -18.47
CA GLY A 83 -17.61 4.37 -17.73
C GLY A 83 -18.04 4.32 -16.28
N ARG A 84 -17.39 3.43 -15.52
CA ARG A 84 -17.62 3.27 -14.09
C ARG A 84 -16.30 3.02 -13.37
N ALA A 85 -16.07 3.73 -12.26
CA ALA A 85 -14.99 3.44 -11.33
C ALA A 85 -15.57 3.10 -9.94
N LEU A 86 -15.27 1.89 -9.47
CA LEU A 86 -15.73 1.36 -8.19
C LEU A 86 -14.54 1.12 -7.27
N GLY A 87 -14.52 1.76 -6.11
CA GLY A 87 -13.59 1.45 -5.01
C GLY A 87 -14.17 0.38 -4.09
N VAL A 88 -13.40 -0.65 -3.80
CA VAL A 88 -13.73 -1.70 -2.81
C VAL A 88 -12.81 -1.52 -1.60
N GLU A 89 -13.39 -1.23 -0.43
CA GLU A 89 -12.65 -0.96 0.80
C GLU A 89 -13.34 -1.60 2.02
N PRO A 90 -12.67 -2.50 2.75
CA PRO A 90 -13.25 -3.16 3.91
C PRO A 90 -13.38 -2.24 5.13
N ASN A 91 -12.50 -1.23 5.27
CA ASN A 91 -12.54 -0.32 6.42
C ASN A 91 -13.64 0.73 6.25
N PRO A 92 -14.68 0.75 7.10
CA PRO A 92 -15.81 1.66 6.94
C PRO A 92 -15.40 3.13 7.07
N ALA A 93 -14.45 3.47 7.95
CA ALA A 93 -14.02 4.85 8.15
C ALA A 93 -13.23 5.40 6.94
N LEU A 94 -12.38 4.57 6.31
CA LEU A 94 -11.70 4.96 5.07
C LEU A 94 -12.70 5.08 3.91
N ARG A 95 -13.68 4.18 3.85
CA ARG A 95 -14.72 4.21 2.82
C ARG A 95 -15.60 5.46 2.94
N GLU A 96 -16.02 5.83 4.15
CA GLU A 96 -16.77 7.06 4.41
C GLU A 96 -15.99 8.30 3.99
N LEU A 97 -14.71 8.39 4.36
CA LEU A 97 -13.82 9.46 3.94
C LEU A 97 -13.63 9.51 2.41
N ALA A 98 -13.54 8.34 1.75
CA ALA A 98 -13.43 8.28 0.30
C ALA A 98 -14.67 8.83 -0.41
N VAL A 99 -15.87 8.54 0.12
CA VAL A 99 -17.15 9.10 -0.37
C VAL A 99 -17.18 10.62 -0.17
N GLU A 100 -16.80 11.12 1.00
CA GLU A 100 -16.74 12.56 1.29
C GLU A 100 -15.80 13.27 0.30
N ARG A 101 -14.57 12.78 0.16
CA ARG A 101 -13.57 13.36 -0.76
C ARG A 101 -13.99 13.28 -2.23
N ALA A 102 -14.71 12.23 -2.63
CA ALA A 102 -15.24 12.15 -3.99
C ALA A 102 -16.35 13.19 -4.23
N SER A 103 -17.23 13.38 -3.25
CA SER A 103 -18.28 14.41 -3.30
C SER A 103 -17.68 15.82 -3.38
N GLU A 104 -16.71 16.15 -2.55
CA GLU A 104 -15.99 17.43 -2.56
C GLU A 104 -15.29 17.72 -3.90
N ALA A 105 -14.73 16.67 -4.53
CA ALA A 105 -14.06 16.75 -5.83
C ALA A 105 -15.05 16.73 -7.02
N GLY A 106 -16.35 16.58 -6.80
CA GLY A 106 -17.32 16.39 -7.88
C GLY A 106 -17.07 15.14 -8.73
N SER A 107 -16.47 14.09 -8.14
CA SER A 107 -16.09 12.87 -8.83
C SER A 107 -17.26 11.89 -8.91
N SER A 108 -17.36 11.15 -10.02
CA SER A 108 -18.31 10.06 -10.21
C SER A 108 -17.85 8.72 -9.60
N ALA A 109 -16.76 8.70 -8.85
CA ALA A 109 -16.26 7.52 -8.15
C ALA A 109 -17.30 6.99 -7.15
N VAL A 110 -17.50 5.67 -7.12
CA VAL A 110 -18.43 4.98 -6.21
C VAL A 110 -17.62 4.05 -5.31
N PHE A 111 -18.06 3.88 -4.06
CA PHE A 111 -17.35 3.04 -3.09
C PHE A 111 -18.31 2.01 -2.48
N THR A 112 -17.80 0.81 -2.22
CA THR A 112 -18.58 -0.28 -1.62
C THR A 112 -17.75 -1.02 -0.59
N ASP A 113 -18.44 -1.69 0.33
CA ASP A 113 -17.84 -2.65 1.23
C ASP A 113 -17.40 -3.90 0.48
N GLY A 114 -16.30 -4.49 0.91
CA GLY A 114 -15.74 -5.72 0.35
C GLY A 114 -14.26 -5.85 0.61
N SER A 115 -13.71 -7.01 0.30
CA SER A 115 -12.29 -7.29 0.48
C SER A 115 -11.67 -7.84 -0.80
N ALA A 116 -10.34 -7.79 -0.88
CA ALA A 116 -9.60 -8.41 -1.96
C ALA A 116 -9.78 -9.94 -2.05
N ALA A 117 -10.14 -10.58 -0.93
CA ALA A 117 -10.38 -12.03 -0.87
C ALA A 117 -11.76 -12.44 -1.40
N GLU A 118 -12.71 -11.48 -1.45
CA GLU A 118 -14.08 -11.69 -1.95
C GLU A 118 -14.59 -10.35 -2.50
N LEU A 119 -14.41 -10.15 -3.80
CA LEU A 119 -14.85 -8.93 -4.47
C LEU A 119 -16.37 -8.96 -4.70
N PRO A 120 -17.11 -7.90 -4.30
CA PRO A 120 -18.58 -7.84 -4.46
C PRO A 120 -18.99 -7.53 -5.91
N LEU A 121 -18.46 -8.30 -6.84
CA LEU A 121 -18.62 -8.15 -8.28
C LEU A 121 -18.88 -9.52 -8.91
N PRO A 122 -19.77 -9.57 -9.95
CA PRO A 122 -19.95 -10.79 -10.74
C PRO A 122 -18.67 -11.18 -11.48
N ASP A 123 -18.59 -12.44 -11.91
CA ASP A 123 -17.58 -12.90 -12.84
C ASP A 123 -17.62 -12.07 -14.12
N GLU A 124 -16.46 -11.80 -14.70
CA GLU A 124 -16.29 -11.18 -16.02
C GLU A 124 -17.08 -9.88 -16.19
N SER A 125 -17.11 -9.04 -15.14
CA SER A 125 -17.93 -7.82 -15.08
C SER A 125 -17.17 -6.51 -15.28
N VAL A 126 -15.83 -6.54 -15.19
CA VAL A 126 -14.99 -5.35 -15.32
C VAL A 126 -13.90 -5.51 -16.39
N ASP A 127 -13.45 -4.39 -16.94
CA ASP A 127 -12.42 -4.36 -17.97
C ASP A 127 -11.03 -4.12 -17.35
N LEU A 128 -10.99 -3.41 -16.19
CA LEU A 128 -9.77 -3.06 -15.48
C LEU A 128 -9.92 -3.33 -13.98
N VAL A 129 -8.91 -3.95 -13.40
CA VAL A 129 -8.67 -4.01 -11.96
C VAL A 129 -7.43 -3.17 -11.64
N TRP A 130 -7.50 -2.31 -10.64
CA TRP A 130 -6.35 -1.66 -10.04
C TRP A 130 -6.19 -2.17 -8.61
N CYS A 131 -4.98 -2.53 -8.21
CA CYS A 131 -4.65 -3.00 -6.87
C CYS A 131 -3.31 -2.39 -6.46
N GLU A 132 -3.35 -1.41 -5.56
CA GLU A 132 -2.16 -0.67 -5.16
C GLU A 132 -1.89 -0.80 -3.67
N ARG A 133 -0.74 -1.40 -3.33
CA ARG A 133 -0.25 -1.60 -1.95
C ARG A 133 -1.24 -2.33 -1.04
N VAL A 134 -1.87 -3.35 -1.58
CA VAL A 134 -2.84 -4.21 -0.90
C VAL A 134 -2.25 -5.57 -0.59
N LEU A 135 -1.57 -6.20 -1.56
CA LEU A 135 -1.07 -7.57 -1.41
C LEU A 135 -0.08 -7.72 -0.24
N GLN A 136 0.67 -6.66 0.07
CA GLN A 136 1.58 -6.61 1.23
C GLN A 136 0.88 -6.81 2.58
N HIS A 137 -0.43 -6.55 2.66
CA HIS A 137 -1.24 -6.69 3.87
C HIS A 137 -2.00 -8.02 3.94
N LEU A 138 -1.97 -8.84 2.88
CA LEU A 138 -2.77 -10.05 2.78
C LEU A 138 -1.97 -11.29 3.20
N VAL A 139 -2.60 -12.15 3.97
CA VAL A 139 -2.09 -13.50 4.28
C VAL A 139 -2.24 -14.43 3.08
N ASP A 140 -3.30 -14.26 2.27
CA ASP A 140 -3.53 -15.00 1.02
C ASP A 140 -3.58 -14.06 -0.20
N PRO A 141 -2.43 -13.60 -0.71
CA PRO A 141 -2.38 -12.76 -1.91
C PRO A 141 -2.79 -13.52 -3.17
N VAL A 142 -2.62 -14.84 -3.21
CA VAL A 142 -3.02 -15.66 -4.36
C VAL A 142 -4.54 -15.75 -4.48
N GLY A 143 -5.26 -15.83 -3.35
CA GLY A 143 -6.71 -15.75 -3.31
C GLY A 143 -7.20 -14.42 -3.87
N ALA A 144 -6.56 -13.31 -3.50
CA ALA A 144 -6.89 -11.98 -4.05
C ALA A 144 -6.64 -11.90 -5.57
N LEU A 145 -5.53 -12.43 -6.07
CA LEU A 145 -5.25 -12.49 -7.51
C LEU A 145 -6.28 -13.35 -8.25
N ARG A 146 -6.78 -14.45 -7.66
CA ARG A 146 -7.89 -15.24 -8.25
C ARG A 146 -9.18 -14.45 -8.34
N GLU A 147 -9.52 -13.66 -7.32
CA GLU A 147 -10.70 -12.79 -7.35
C GLU A 147 -10.57 -11.71 -8.41
N MET A 148 -9.40 -11.07 -8.54
CA MET A 148 -9.12 -10.12 -9.63
C MET A 148 -9.28 -10.78 -11.00
N HIS A 149 -8.75 -12.00 -11.18
CA HIS A 149 -8.90 -12.75 -12.42
C HIS A 149 -10.36 -13.12 -12.69
N ARG A 150 -11.12 -13.52 -11.66
CA ARG A 150 -12.55 -13.88 -11.78
C ARG A 150 -13.39 -12.73 -12.28
N VAL A 151 -13.24 -11.54 -11.70
CA VAL A 151 -14.08 -10.38 -12.04
C VAL A 151 -13.70 -9.71 -13.35
N LEU A 152 -12.49 -9.91 -13.85
CA LEU A 152 -12.04 -9.40 -15.15
C LEU A 152 -12.72 -10.14 -16.28
N ARG A 153 -13.16 -9.38 -17.30
CA ARG A 153 -13.56 -9.95 -18.59
C ARG A 153 -12.39 -10.61 -19.30
N PRO A 154 -12.62 -11.60 -20.18
CA PRO A 154 -11.60 -12.06 -21.12
C PRO A 154 -10.97 -10.87 -21.87
N GLY A 155 -9.65 -10.80 -21.95
CA GLY A 155 -8.92 -9.65 -22.50
C GLY A 155 -8.77 -8.45 -21.58
N GLY A 156 -9.38 -8.48 -20.38
CA GLY A 156 -9.22 -7.44 -19.35
C GLY A 156 -7.84 -7.44 -18.71
N ARG A 157 -7.53 -6.37 -17.97
CA ARG A 157 -6.21 -6.17 -17.35
C ARG A 157 -6.30 -5.89 -15.86
N ALA A 158 -5.33 -6.40 -15.10
CA ALA A 158 -5.08 -5.94 -13.74
C ALA A 158 -3.76 -5.18 -13.67
N LEU A 159 -3.77 -4.02 -13.02
CA LEU A 159 -2.57 -3.32 -12.59
C LEU A 159 -2.35 -3.60 -11.11
N VAL A 160 -1.21 -4.18 -10.79
CA VAL A 160 -0.80 -4.48 -9.43
C VAL A 160 0.46 -3.68 -9.11
N LEU A 161 0.36 -2.77 -8.14
CA LEU A 161 1.46 -1.97 -7.64
C LEU A 161 1.70 -2.34 -6.17
N ASP A 162 2.90 -2.81 -5.83
CA ASP A 162 3.19 -3.14 -4.44
C ASP A 162 4.67 -2.97 -4.08
N ALA A 163 4.97 -2.94 -2.78
CA ALA A 163 6.32 -2.80 -2.28
C ALA A 163 7.00 -4.18 -2.11
N ASP A 164 8.30 -4.21 -2.36
CA ASP A 164 9.16 -5.27 -1.84
C ASP A 164 9.88 -4.76 -0.60
N HIS A 165 9.35 -5.06 0.57
CA HIS A 165 9.91 -4.60 1.83
C HIS A 165 11.29 -5.19 2.15
N ARG A 166 11.74 -6.22 1.42
CA ARG A 166 13.10 -6.74 1.51
C ARG A 166 14.15 -5.81 0.90
N THR A 167 13.71 -4.79 0.14
CA THR A 167 14.59 -3.77 -0.46
C THR A 167 14.70 -2.50 0.38
N ARG A 168 14.10 -2.46 1.58
CA ARG A 168 14.21 -1.31 2.47
C ARG A 168 15.67 -1.07 2.83
N MET A 169 16.03 0.21 2.87
CA MET A 169 17.35 0.65 3.31
C MET A 169 17.24 1.95 4.09
N ASN A 170 18.16 2.14 5.03
CA ASN A 170 18.33 3.38 5.77
C ASN A 170 19.83 3.63 6.04
N SER A 171 20.42 4.55 5.29
CA SER A 171 21.86 4.86 5.40
C SER A 171 22.25 5.67 6.65
N ALA A 172 21.25 6.11 7.42
CA ALA A 172 21.48 7.01 8.55
C ALA A 172 21.77 6.30 9.87
N ILE A 173 21.51 5.00 9.95
CA ILE A 173 21.70 4.20 11.17
C ILE A 173 22.77 3.13 10.94
N ASP A 174 23.31 2.60 12.03
CA ASP A 174 24.29 1.50 11.98
C ASP A 174 23.73 0.29 11.19
N LEU A 175 24.54 -0.28 10.31
CA LEU A 175 24.12 -1.36 9.39
C LEU A 175 23.65 -2.62 10.12
N ASP A 176 24.25 -2.98 11.26
CA ASP A 176 23.81 -4.14 12.03
C ASP A 176 22.47 -3.88 12.74
N VAL A 177 22.29 -2.66 13.25
CA VAL A 177 20.99 -2.22 13.81
C VAL A 177 19.93 -2.22 12.73
N GLU A 178 20.21 -1.67 11.55
CA GLU A 178 19.29 -1.69 10.40
C GLU A 178 18.88 -3.12 10.04
N ARG A 179 19.83 -4.04 9.91
CA ARG A 179 19.59 -5.44 9.57
C ARG A 179 18.68 -6.11 10.60
N ARG A 180 18.91 -5.93 11.89
CA ARG A 180 18.09 -6.50 12.98
C ARG A 180 16.68 -5.92 12.99
N LEU A 181 16.51 -4.61 12.76
CA LEU A 181 15.21 -3.96 12.60
C LEU A 181 14.47 -4.51 11.39
N GLN A 182 15.17 -4.66 10.26
CA GLN A 182 14.61 -5.23 9.04
C GLN A 182 14.11 -6.66 9.26
N GLU A 183 14.91 -7.52 9.86
CA GLU A 183 14.54 -8.91 10.19
C GLU A 183 13.30 -8.97 11.09
N LEU A 184 13.24 -8.12 12.11
CA LEU A 184 12.08 -8.02 13.00
C LEU A 184 10.83 -7.58 12.22
N PHE A 185 10.93 -6.53 11.41
CA PHE A 185 9.83 -6.06 10.56
C PHE A 185 9.33 -7.16 9.62
N LEU A 186 10.24 -7.83 8.90
CA LEU A 186 9.89 -8.89 7.94
C LEU A 186 9.22 -10.09 8.61
N SER A 187 9.58 -10.39 9.88
CA SER A 187 8.97 -11.47 10.65
C SER A 187 7.52 -11.19 11.07
N LYS A 188 7.13 -9.91 11.14
CA LYS A 188 5.78 -9.48 11.58
C LYS A 188 4.87 -9.11 10.41
N ALA A 189 5.42 -8.77 9.24
CA ALA A 189 4.64 -8.37 8.08
C ALA A 189 3.89 -9.57 7.48
N ALA A 190 2.65 -9.36 7.07
CA ALA A 190 1.80 -10.41 6.50
C ALA A 190 2.38 -10.96 5.19
N ASN A 191 2.81 -10.06 4.30
CA ASN A 191 3.41 -10.41 3.00
C ASN A 191 4.50 -9.40 2.62
N PRO A 192 5.69 -9.49 3.23
CA PRO A 192 6.75 -8.51 3.02
C PRO A 192 7.40 -8.56 1.63
N SER A 193 7.17 -9.61 0.87
CA SER A 193 7.71 -9.82 -0.48
C SER A 193 6.66 -9.62 -1.58
N ALA A 194 5.56 -8.91 -1.27
CA ALA A 194 4.38 -8.81 -2.13
C ALA A 194 4.73 -8.58 -3.61
N ALA A 195 5.44 -7.50 -3.91
CA ALA A 195 5.80 -7.17 -5.28
C ALA A 195 6.67 -8.25 -5.95
N ARG A 196 7.64 -8.80 -5.23
CA ARG A 196 8.57 -9.82 -5.74
C ARG A 196 7.85 -11.09 -6.17
N ASP A 197 6.79 -11.46 -5.46
CA ASP A 197 6.06 -12.71 -5.68
C ASP A 197 4.95 -12.60 -6.73
N VAL A 198 4.51 -11.36 -7.09
CA VAL A 198 3.45 -11.13 -8.08
C VAL A 198 3.67 -11.91 -9.39
N PRO A 199 4.85 -11.89 -10.04
CA PRO A 199 5.01 -12.55 -11.32
C PRO A 199 4.68 -14.06 -11.27
N ARG A 200 5.21 -14.75 -10.29
CA ARG A 200 4.96 -16.19 -10.11
C ARG A 200 3.51 -16.45 -9.73
N GLN A 201 2.99 -15.72 -8.73
CA GLN A 201 1.63 -15.95 -8.23
C GLN A 201 0.56 -15.62 -9.27
N ALA A 202 0.74 -14.56 -10.06
CA ALA A 202 -0.17 -14.18 -11.12
C ALA A 202 -0.18 -15.22 -12.26
N THR A 203 0.99 -15.74 -12.64
CA THR A 203 1.09 -16.82 -13.64
C THR A 203 0.40 -18.09 -13.15
N ASP A 204 0.57 -18.47 -11.89
CA ASP A 204 -0.10 -19.63 -11.27
C ASP A 204 -1.64 -19.49 -11.27
N VAL A 205 -2.17 -18.28 -11.30
CA VAL A 205 -3.61 -17.98 -11.38
C VAL A 205 -4.13 -17.95 -12.82
N GLY A 206 -3.23 -17.85 -13.82
CA GLY A 206 -3.60 -17.83 -15.24
C GLY A 206 -3.48 -16.48 -15.93
N PHE A 207 -2.89 -15.47 -15.28
CA PHE A 207 -2.54 -14.24 -15.95
C PHE A 207 -1.32 -14.39 -16.85
N LEU A 208 -1.30 -13.65 -17.94
CA LEU A 208 -0.10 -13.31 -18.69
C LEU A 208 0.46 -12.01 -18.18
N ILE A 209 1.77 -11.92 -18.02
CA ILE A 209 2.43 -10.72 -17.48
C ILE A 209 3.05 -9.93 -18.62
N ASP A 210 2.86 -8.62 -18.64
CA ASP A 210 3.56 -7.74 -19.57
C ASP A 210 5.07 -7.77 -19.30
N GLU A 211 5.89 -7.74 -20.35
CA GLU A 211 7.35 -7.76 -20.21
C GLU A 211 7.89 -6.44 -19.63
N ASP A 212 7.14 -5.34 -19.77
CA ASP A 212 7.50 -4.03 -19.22
C ASP A 212 7.00 -3.91 -17.78
N ILE A 213 7.94 -3.89 -16.84
CA ILE A 213 7.68 -3.79 -15.41
C ILE A 213 8.04 -2.39 -14.93
N GLY A 214 7.05 -1.69 -14.38
CA GLY A 214 7.27 -0.39 -13.74
C GLY A 214 8.01 -0.56 -12.42
N SER A 215 8.94 0.35 -12.11
CA SER A 215 9.61 0.36 -10.82
C SER A 215 10.07 1.74 -10.40
N VAL A 216 9.99 2.01 -9.10
CA VAL A 216 10.53 3.24 -8.50
C VAL A 216 11.16 2.92 -7.14
N ALA A 217 12.19 3.69 -6.78
CA ALA A 217 12.63 3.78 -5.40
C ALA A 217 11.77 4.84 -4.71
N LEU A 218 10.91 4.42 -3.77
CA LEU A 218 10.18 5.34 -2.90
C LEU A 218 11.15 5.86 -1.85
N ILE A 219 11.64 7.08 -2.05
CA ILE A 219 12.59 7.74 -1.15
C ILE A 219 11.83 8.50 -0.09
N PHE A 220 12.11 8.23 1.18
CA PHE A 220 11.47 8.94 2.29
C PHE A 220 11.99 10.36 2.40
N PRO A 221 11.12 11.38 2.41
CA PRO A 221 11.54 12.77 2.47
C PRO A 221 12.16 13.12 3.83
N ARG A 222 12.99 14.16 3.84
CA ARG A 222 13.77 14.58 5.01
C ARG A 222 12.92 14.83 6.25
N ASP A 223 11.76 15.46 6.11
CA ASP A 223 10.83 15.74 7.21
C ASP A 223 10.29 14.47 7.87
N MET A 224 10.09 13.40 7.09
CA MET A 224 9.74 12.08 7.63
C MET A 224 10.89 11.43 8.40
N LEU A 225 12.15 11.73 8.05
CA LEU A 225 13.32 11.18 8.73
C LEU A 225 13.67 11.94 10.00
N LEU A 226 13.47 13.28 10.02
CA LEU A 226 13.76 14.13 11.18
C LEU A 226 12.95 13.77 12.42
N HIS A 227 11.68 13.41 12.25
CA HIS A 227 10.77 13.12 13.35
C HIS A 227 9.94 11.87 13.02
N SER A 228 10.62 10.75 12.79
CA SER A 228 9.98 9.52 12.35
C SER A 228 9.27 8.79 13.50
N PRO A 229 7.94 8.92 13.66
CA PRO A 229 7.21 8.10 14.63
C PRO A 229 7.35 6.61 14.31
N LEU A 230 7.54 6.29 13.03
CA LEU A 230 7.72 4.93 12.53
C LEU A 230 9.03 4.31 13.01
N LEU A 231 10.14 5.06 12.92
CA LEU A 231 11.42 4.57 13.43
C LEU A 231 11.36 4.41 14.95
N ARG A 232 10.88 5.42 15.67
CA ARG A 232 10.74 5.33 17.14
C ARG A 232 9.91 4.13 17.57
N HIS A 233 8.82 3.88 16.87
CA HIS A 233 7.98 2.72 17.16
C HIS A 233 8.73 1.42 16.89
N ALA A 234 9.41 1.29 15.74
CA ALA A 234 10.21 0.11 15.40
C ALA A 234 11.35 -0.14 16.40
N LEU A 235 12.03 0.92 16.84
CA LEU A 235 13.07 0.85 17.86
C LEU A 235 12.51 0.38 19.21
N SER A 236 11.39 0.96 19.65
CA SER A 236 10.71 0.56 20.89
C SER A 236 10.26 -0.92 20.86
N GLU A 237 9.70 -1.37 19.74
CA GLU A 237 9.36 -2.78 19.54
C GLU A 237 10.59 -3.69 19.58
N ALA A 238 11.70 -3.26 18.96
CA ALA A 238 12.93 -4.03 18.93
C ALA A 238 13.55 -4.17 20.33
N VAL A 239 13.51 -3.12 21.14
CA VAL A 239 13.92 -3.17 22.55
C VAL A 239 13.01 -4.11 23.35
N ALA A 240 11.70 -3.99 23.22
CA ALA A 240 10.74 -4.84 23.91
C ALA A 240 10.88 -6.33 23.53
N ALA A 241 11.30 -6.61 22.29
CA ALA A 241 11.57 -7.96 21.78
C ALA A 241 12.98 -8.48 22.13
N GLY A 242 13.83 -7.68 22.78
CA GLY A 242 15.23 -8.05 23.10
C GLY A 242 16.14 -8.12 21.86
N VAL A 243 15.73 -7.55 20.73
CA VAL A 243 16.49 -7.48 19.48
C VAL A 243 17.54 -6.37 19.54
N LEU A 244 17.22 -5.25 20.20
CA LEU A 244 18.12 -4.14 20.47
C LEU A 244 18.17 -3.82 21.96
N THR A 245 19.28 -3.24 22.40
CA THR A 245 19.39 -2.58 23.71
C THR A 245 18.82 -1.15 23.63
N GLU A 246 18.43 -0.59 24.76
CA GLU A 246 17.98 0.83 24.83
C GLU A 246 19.05 1.78 24.26
N ALA A 247 20.34 1.56 24.60
CA ALA A 247 21.42 2.38 24.11
C ALA A 247 21.63 2.31 22.59
N GLU A 248 21.38 1.15 21.94
CA GLU A 248 21.41 1.02 20.48
C GLU A 248 20.23 1.76 19.85
N ALA A 249 19.04 1.67 20.43
CA ALA A 249 17.86 2.35 19.96
C ALA A 249 17.99 3.88 20.04
N GLU A 250 18.44 4.41 21.19
CA GLU A 250 18.68 5.84 21.37
C GLU A 250 19.74 6.36 20.38
N ARG A 251 20.81 5.60 20.15
CA ARG A 251 21.84 5.97 19.18
C ARG A 251 21.30 5.99 17.76
N ALA A 252 20.54 4.98 17.35
CA ALA A 252 19.96 4.92 16.01
C ALA A 252 18.98 6.09 15.74
N GLU A 253 18.18 6.50 16.73
CA GLU A 253 17.32 7.67 16.62
C GLU A 253 18.13 8.97 16.48
N ALA A 254 19.19 9.13 17.29
CA ALA A 254 20.07 10.29 17.24
C ALA A 254 20.85 10.37 15.92
N ASP A 255 21.39 9.26 15.44
CA ASP A 255 22.13 9.16 14.18
C ASP A 255 21.24 9.52 13.00
N GLN A 256 20.01 9.00 12.94
CA GLN A 256 19.06 9.37 11.89
C GLN A 256 18.69 10.86 11.93
N THR A 257 18.43 11.41 13.11
CA THR A 257 18.11 12.84 13.26
C THR A 257 19.27 13.70 12.77
N THR A 258 20.49 13.39 13.22
CA THR A 258 21.71 14.11 12.81
C THR A 258 21.95 14.04 11.31
N ALA A 259 21.83 12.85 10.70
CA ALA A 259 22.01 12.67 9.27
C ALA A 259 20.91 13.38 8.47
N ALA A 260 19.66 13.37 8.96
CA ALA A 260 18.56 14.09 8.32
C ALA A 260 18.75 15.61 8.41
N GLU A 261 19.21 16.16 9.55
CA GLU A 261 19.55 17.57 9.71
C GLU A 261 20.66 18.00 8.75
N ALA A 262 21.69 17.16 8.61
CA ALA A 262 22.79 17.40 7.69
C ALA A 262 22.45 17.19 6.21
N GLY A 263 21.27 16.62 5.89
CA GLY A 263 20.88 16.28 4.51
C GLY A 263 21.65 15.09 3.93
N THR A 264 22.22 14.22 4.77
CA THR A 264 23.01 13.05 4.37
C THR A 264 22.24 11.72 4.55
N ALA A 265 21.03 11.75 5.11
CA ALA A 265 20.20 10.57 5.29
C ALA A 265 19.53 10.16 3.96
N LEU A 266 19.61 8.88 3.65
CA LEU A 266 18.87 8.25 2.57
C LEU A 266 18.14 7.03 3.11
N ALA A 267 16.80 7.03 3.05
CA ALA A 267 16.01 5.85 3.32
C ALA A 267 15.02 5.62 2.17
N ALA A 268 14.85 4.37 1.76
CA ALA A 268 14.05 4.03 0.61
C ALA A 268 13.47 2.60 0.69
N VAL A 269 12.48 2.34 -0.16
CA VAL A 269 11.95 1.01 -0.47
C VAL A 269 11.59 0.94 -1.94
N SER A 270 11.79 -0.22 -2.60
CA SER A 270 11.37 -0.40 -3.99
C SER A 270 9.87 -0.71 -4.07
N VAL A 271 9.19 -0.04 -5.01
CA VAL A 271 7.82 -0.33 -5.42
C VAL A 271 7.84 -0.75 -6.88
N PHE A 272 7.15 -1.84 -7.20
CA PHE A 272 7.05 -2.38 -8.54
C PHE A 272 5.59 -2.33 -9.01
N ALA A 273 5.40 -2.20 -10.32
CA ALA A 273 4.10 -2.21 -10.97
C ALA A 273 4.08 -3.23 -12.11
N PHE A 274 3.02 -4.00 -12.16
CA PHE A 274 2.82 -5.08 -13.13
C PHE A 274 1.51 -4.88 -13.85
N VAL A 275 1.53 -5.10 -15.17
CA VAL A 275 0.32 -5.24 -15.98
C VAL A 275 0.08 -6.73 -16.21
N LEU A 276 -1.05 -7.21 -15.72
CA LEU A 276 -1.47 -8.60 -15.80
C LEU A 276 -2.64 -8.69 -16.78
N HIS A 277 -2.54 -9.58 -17.77
CA HIS A 277 -3.56 -9.77 -18.80
C HIS A 277 -4.35 -11.04 -18.55
N LYS A 278 -5.69 -10.96 -18.45
CA LYS A 278 -6.53 -12.15 -18.51
C LYS A 278 -6.65 -12.59 -19.98
N PRO A 279 -6.26 -13.82 -20.34
CA PRO A 279 -6.43 -14.36 -21.70
C PRO A 279 -7.87 -14.21 -22.21
N GLY A 280 -8.02 -14.03 -23.54
CA GLY A 280 -9.33 -13.95 -24.20
C GLY A 280 -10.00 -15.30 -24.39
#